data_b29096652db333f3c58e2c3ac884e01f
#
_entry.id   b29096652db333f3c58e2c3ac884e01f
#
_cell.length_a   1.000
_cell.length_b   1.000
_cell.length_c   1.000
_cell.angle_alpha   90.00
_cell.angle_beta   90.00
_cell.angle_gamma   90.00
#
_symmetry.space_group_name_H-M   'P 1'
#
loop_
_entity.id
_entity.type
_entity.pdbx_description
1 polymer ?
#
loop_
_entity_poly.entity_id
_entity_poly.type
_entity_poly.pdbx_seq_one_letter_code
_entity_poly.pdbx_strand_id
1 'polypeptide(L)'
;MNRVFLAGGLRSHIGIRNGIFKHIRPEVLGGRVARALCQKYGLQGPDALICGNAVGPGGNIGRLLLLEGGLPERVPAFTIDLQCASGLAAIHMAALSIMAGEWDVVLAGGAESASLQPQRRYADNDERSSLRNPVFTAAQFRPGEYGDDAMLLGAERAAKAAGITREEADEAALLSQERAKKAAEEGWLKDVILPLFGSSRDEALRKRMSEKLLARAPRVTDFPEGILTAANTCTINDGAAFVMLASERWLRERDLVPSAEIKGFSMIGADSALPPLSADLAVSLLLREKGLFYSDLDAFEYNEAFAVISADFRKKHRDVADRLNRWGGALAYGHPYGASGAEIMIHLMKILEREDGNLGVAAIPAAGGVGEAVLIHHVDEREWTEERERHTAFSIPLEVKL
;
A
#
# COMPACT_ATOMS: atom_id res chain seq x y z
N MET A 1 13.92 -17.30 14.03
CA MET A 1 13.73 -16.00 13.38
C MET A 1 13.09 -15.04 14.38
N ASN A 2 13.51 -13.78 14.40
CA ASN A 2 12.92 -12.79 15.27
C ASN A 2 11.45 -12.53 14.86
N ARG A 3 10.59 -12.29 15.86
CA ARG A 3 9.24 -11.74 15.60
C ARG A 3 9.36 -10.30 15.13
N VAL A 4 8.50 -9.91 14.21
CA VAL A 4 8.48 -8.56 13.64
C VAL A 4 7.10 -7.93 13.81
N PHE A 5 7.10 -6.69 14.25
CA PHE A 5 5.89 -5.95 14.57
C PHE A 5 5.82 -4.63 13.79
N LEU A 6 4.62 -4.23 13.49
CA LEU A 6 4.26 -2.90 13.02
C LEU A 6 3.94 -2.06 14.26
N ALA A 7 4.80 -1.12 14.60
CA ALA A 7 4.55 -0.21 15.72
C ALA A 7 3.44 0.80 15.38
N GLY A 8 3.32 1.16 14.11
CA GLY A 8 2.28 2.03 13.57
C GLY A 8 2.72 2.70 12.27
N GLY A 9 1.93 3.63 11.79
CA GLY A 9 2.21 4.31 10.53
C GLY A 9 1.65 5.73 10.48
N LEU A 10 2.13 6.49 9.48
CA LEU A 10 1.62 7.81 9.10
C LEU A 10 1.61 7.93 7.59
N ARG A 11 0.64 8.69 7.06
CA ARG A 11 0.61 9.07 5.66
C ARG A 11 0.32 10.56 5.49
N SER A 12 0.68 11.12 4.35
CA SER A 12 0.10 12.39 3.92
C SER A 12 -1.40 12.20 3.62
N HIS A 13 -2.16 13.27 3.48
CA HIS A 13 -3.36 13.17 2.67
C HIS A 13 -2.96 12.90 1.21
N ILE A 14 -3.88 12.37 0.40
CA ILE A 14 -3.61 12.01 -0.98
C ILE A 14 -4.07 13.16 -1.88
N GLY A 15 -3.12 13.71 -2.66
CA GLY A 15 -3.37 14.75 -3.63
C GLY A 15 -3.74 14.17 -4.98
N ILE A 16 -4.63 14.82 -5.73
CA ILE A 16 -4.84 14.49 -7.14
C ILE A 16 -3.70 15.06 -7.98
N ARG A 17 -3.45 14.45 -9.14
CA ARG A 17 -2.48 14.97 -10.09
C ARG A 17 -2.78 16.45 -10.43
N ASN A 18 -1.77 17.30 -10.32
CA ASN A 18 -1.87 18.76 -10.43
C ASN A 18 -2.76 19.43 -9.36
N GLY A 19 -3.02 18.76 -8.24
CA GLY A 19 -3.74 19.28 -7.08
C GLY A 19 -2.83 20.02 -6.10
N ILE A 20 -3.08 19.80 -4.81
CA ILE A 20 -2.38 20.53 -3.73
C ILE A 20 -0.86 20.28 -3.72
N PHE A 21 -0.42 19.09 -4.12
CA PHE A 21 1.00 18.72 -4.15
C PHE A 21 1.70 18.97 -5.49
N LYS A 22 1.08 19.63 -6.46
CA LYS A 22 1.60 19.82 -7.83
C LYS A 22 3.02 20.41 -7.93
N HIS A 23 3.50 21.08 -6.89
CA HIS A 23 4.84 21.67 -6.83
C HIS A 23 5.70 21.05 -5.72
N ILE A 24 5.21 19.97 -5.08
CA ILE A 24 5.90 19.32 -3.98
C ILE A 24 6.55 18.04 -4.49
N ARG A 25 7.89 18.02 -4.45
CA ARG A 25 8.66 16.85 -4.86
C ARG A 25 8.40 15.67 -3.93
N PRO A 26 8.39 14.42 -4.44
CA PRO A 26 8.08 13.24 -3.63
C PRO A 26 9.04 13.06 -2.45
N GLU A 27 10.32 13.40 -2.59
CA GLU A 27 11.30 13.34 -1.51
C GLU A 27 11.00 14.34 -0.38
N VAL A 28 10.46 15.52 -0.71
CA VAL A 28 10.03 16.50 0.30
C VAL A 28 8.81 16.01 1.06
N LEU A 29 7.82 15.49 0.32
CA LEU A 29 6.59 14.96 0.90
C LEU A 29 6.88 13.77 1.80
N GLY A 30 7.59 12.77 1.27
CA GLY A 30 7.95 11.56 1.99
C GLY A 30 8.89 11.81 3.17
N GLY A 31 9.87 12.71 3.02
CA GLY A 31 10.78 13.11 4.09
C GLY A 31 10.06 13.70 5.30
N ARG A 32 9.00 14.51 5.07
CA ARG A 32 8.16 15.03 6.16
C ARG A 32 7.38 13.94 6.88
N VAL A 33 6.82 12.97 6.13
CA VAL A 33 6.09 11.84 6.74
C VAL A 33 7.03 10.95 7.54
N ALA A 34 8.19 10.57 6.97
CA ALA A 34 9.19 9.75 7.64
C ALA A 34 9.73 10.40 8.93
N ARG A 35 10.04 11.70 8.86
CA ARG A 35 10.46 12.47 10.04
C ARG A 35 9.38 12.53 11.12
N ALA A 36 8.14 12.83 10.73
CA ALA A 36 7.03 12.88 11.68
C ALA A 36 6.79 11.53 12.35
N LEU A 37 6.96 10.43 11.61
CA LEU A 37 6.86 9.08 12.17
C LEU A 37 7.99 8.80 13.17
N CYS A 38 9.25 9.17 12.87
CA CYS A 38 10.34 9.11 13.85
C CYS A 38 10.03 9.92 15.11
N GLN A 39 9.54 11.15 14.95
CA GLN A 39 9.20 12.02 16.09
C GLN A 39 8.08 11.43 16.96
N LYS A 40 7.06 10.83 16.34
CA LYS A 40 5.95 10.17 17.06
C LYS A 40 6.45 9.09 18.03
N TYR A 41 7.53 8.39 17.69
CA TYR A 41 8.13 7.32 18.51
C TYR A 41 9.42 7.73 19.23
N GLY A 42 9.74 9.03 19.28
CA GLY A 42 10.92 9.54 19.98
C GLY A 42 12.25 9.11 19.37
N LEU A 43 12.26 8.75 18.07
CA LEU A 43 13.44 8.28 17.36
C LEU A 43 14.22 9.46 16.76
N GLN A 44 15.53 9.46 16.91
CA GLN A 44 16.42 10.33 16.12
C GLN A 44 16.52 9.84 14.65
N GLY A 45 16.47 8.53 14.44
CA GLY A 45 16.43 7.86 13.14
C GLY A 45 16.33 6.34 13.30
N PRO A 46 15.80 5.64 12.28
CA PRO A 46 15.76 4.18 12.25
C PRO A 46 17.14 3.58 11.94
N ASP A 47 17.27 2.25 11.98
CA ASP A 47 18.44 1.55 11.48
C ASP A 47 18.53 1.61 9.95
N ALA A 48 17.38 1.57 9.26
CA ALA A 48 17.28 1.74 7.81
C ALA A 48 15.94 2.36 7.38
N LEU A 49 15.92 2.90 6.16
CA LEU A 49 14.70 3.36 5.48
C LEU A 49 14.58 2.71 4.11
N ILE A 50 13.44 2.06 3.83
CA ILE A 50 13.14 1.42 2.54
C ILE A 50 11.94 2.13 1.92
N CYS A 51 12.13 2.69 0.72
CA CYS A 51 11.14 3.53 0.05
C CYS A 51 10.69 2.94 -1.28
N GLY A 52 9.40 2.70 -1.42
CA GLY A 52 8.77 2.42 -2.72
C GLY A 52 8.65 3.70 -3.56
N ASN A 53 9.00 3.62 -4.84
CA ASN A 53 8.77 4.67 -5.82
C ASN A 53 8.78 4.06 -7.23
N ALA A 54 7.74 4.29 -8.03
CA ALA A 54 7.54 3.66 -9.33
C ALA A 54 7.70 4.61 -10.52
N VAL A 55 7.17 5.83 -10.41
CA VAL A 55 7.14 6.78 -11.54
C VAL A 55 8.05 8.00 -11.35
N GLY A 56 8.83 8.00 -10.29
CA GLY A 56 9.75 9.09 -9.98
C GLY A 56 10.90 9.23 -10.97
N PRO A 57 11.79 10.19 -10.72
CA PRO A 57 12.90 10.54 -11.64
C PRO A 57 13.96 9.43 -11.77
N GLY A 58 13.84 8.35 -11.02
CA GLY A 58 14.87 7.33 -10.90
C GLY A 58 15.93 7.71 -9.85
N GLY A 59 16.99 6.91 -9.77
CA GLY A 59 17.98 7.05 -8.72
C GLY A 59 17.49 6.51 -7.38
N ASN A 60 18.16 6.90 -6.31
CA ASN A 60 17.79 6.46 -4.96
C ASN A 60 16.94 7.52 -4.24
N ILE A 61 15.66 7.58 -4.60
CA ILE A 61 14.68 8.49 -3.96
C ILE A 61 14.61 8.26 -2.45
N GLY A 62 14.68 7.03 -1.97
CA GLY A 62 14.67 6.71 -0.54
C GLY A 62 15.81 7.40 0.22
N ARG A 63 17.02 7.44 -0.36
CA ARG A 63 18.15 8.17 0.24
C ARG A 63 17.91 9.68 0.21
N LEU A 64 17.45 10.22 -0.90
CA LEU A 64 17.16 11.64 -1.04
C LEU A 64 16.08 12.09 -0.06
N LEU A 65 15.01 11.29 0.09
CA LEU A 65 13.91 11.50 1.03
C LEU A 65 14.39 11.53 2.49
N LEU A 66 15.26 10.59 2.87
CA LEU A 66 15.84 10.54 4.21
C LEU A 66 16.60 11.83 4.52
N LEU A 67 17.43 12.29 3.59
CA LEU A 67 18.24 13.51 3.75
C LEU A 67 17.36 14.78 3.78
N GLU A 68 16.38 14.86 2.87
CA GLU A 68 15.43 15.98 2.81
C GLU A 68 14.55 16.06 4.07
N GLY A 69 14.23 14.91 4.67
CA GLY A 69 13.57 14.82 5.97
C GLY A 69 14.44 15.25 7.15
N GLY A 70 15.74 15.49 6.94
CA GLY A 70 16.70 15.82 8.01
C GLY A 70 16.93 14.66 8.98
N LEU A 71 16.77 13.41 8.51
CA LEU A 71 17.15 12.22 9.27
C LEU A 71 18.67 11.99 9.19
N PRO A 72 19.29 11.30 10.17
CA PRO A 72 20.73 11.19 10.23
C PRO A 72 21.36 10.53 9.00
N GLU A 73 22.44 11.10 8.47
CA GLU A 73 23.13 10.61 7.27
C GLU A 73 23.72 9.20 7.43
N ARG A 74 23.97 8.76 8.66
CA ARG A 74 24.44 7.39 8.95
C ARG A 74 23.40 6.31 8.67
N VAL A 75 22.11 6.68 8.57
CA VAL A 75 21.02 5.73 8.29
C VAL A 75 21.07 5.33 6.82
N PRO A 76 21.28 4.06 6.48
CA PRO A 76 21.16 3.59 5.11
C PRO A 76 19.71 3.73 4.63
N ALA A 77 19.56 4.13 3.37
CA ALA A 77 18.25 4.22 2.74
C ALA A 77 18.34 3.85 1.26
N PHE A 78 17.35 3.12 0.77
CA PHE A 78 17.29 2.72 -0.62
C PHE A 78 15.86 2.65 -1.15
N THR A 79 15.76 2.54 -2.48
CA THR A 79 14.48 2.56 -3.20
C THR A 79 14.19 1.18 -3.78
N ILE A 80 12.92 0.77 -3.70
CA ILE A 80 12.38 -0.40 -4.39
C ILE A 80 11.40 0.09 -5.46
N ASP A 81 11.52 -0.46 -6.67
CA ASP A 81 10.52 -0.38 -7.73
C ASP A 81 9.97 -1.79 -8.00
N LEU A 82 8.75 -2.02 -7.54
CA LEU A 82 7.89 -3.15 -7.88
C LEU A 82 6.56 -2.61 -8.39
N GLN A 83 6.62 -1.51 -9.12
CA GLN A 83 5.45 -0.76 -9.61
C GLN A 83 4.48 -0.42 -8.45
N CYS A 84 3.19 -0.69 -8.61
CA CYS A 84 2.16 -0.44 -7.59
C CYS A 84 2.46 -1.11 -6.24
N ALA A 85 3.14 -2.26 -6.24
CA ALA A 85 3.46 -3.02 -5.04
C ALA A 85 4.71 -2.52 -4.29
N SER A 86 5.42 -1.50 -4.79
CA SER A 86 6.71 -1.05 -4.23
C SER A 86 6.67 -0.76 -2.73
N GLY A 87 5.60 -0.10 -2.25
CA GLY A 87 5.45 0.23 -0.83
C GLY A 87 5.21 -1.00 0.07
N LEU A 88 4.45 -2.00 -0.43
CA LEU A 88 4.22 -3.24 0.32
C LEU A 88 5.46 -4.13 0.30
N ALA A 89 6.18 -4.18 -0.83
CA ALA A 89 7.46 -4.86 -0.95
C ALA A 89 8.53 -4.23 -0.03
N ALA A 90 8.51 -2.92 0.16
CA ALA A 90 9.38 -2.26 1.14
C ALA A 90 9.11 -2.77 2.57
N ILE A 91 7.84 -2.96 2.95
CA ILE A 91 7.44 -3.55 4.24
C ILE A 91 7.92 -5.00 4.34
N HIS A 92 7.73 -5.79 3.29
CA HIS A 92 8.19 -7.19 3.23
C HIS A 92 9.72 -7.28 3.41
N MET A 93 10.50 -6.50 2.67
CA MET A 93 11.97 -6.49 2.79
C MET A 93 12.45 -6.02 4.17
N ALA A 94 11.80 -5.01 4.75
CA ALA A 94 12.07 -4.56 6.11
C ALA A 94 11.80 -5.68 7.13
N ALA A 95 10.69 -6.40 7.00
CA ALA A 95 10.38 -7.52 7.86
C ALA A 95 11.41 -8.64 7.77
N LEU A 96 11.83 -9.02 6.56
CA LEU A 96 12.89 -10.02 6.36
C LEU A 96 14.21 -9.61 7.02
N SER A 97 14.59 -8.34 6.90
CA SER A 97 15.84 -7.83 7.49
C SER A 97 15.82 -7.88 9.01
N ILE A 98 14.68 -7.54 9.64
CA ILE A 98 14.49 -7.65 11.10
C ILE A 98 14.45 -9.12 11.54
N MET A 99 13.77 -10.00 10.78
CA MET A 99 13.74 -11.45 11.06
C MET A 99 15.14 -12.06 11.00
N ALA A 100 15.98 -11.57 10.09
CA ALA A 100 17.38 -11.99 9.96
C ALA A 100 18.30 -11.41 11.07
N GLY A 101 17.84 -10.42 11.82
CA GLY A 101 18.61 -9.76 12.87
C GLY A 101 19.60 -8.71 12.38
N GLU A 102 19.47 -8.25 11.13
CA GLU A 102 20.31 -7.17 10.58
C GLU A 102 19.97 -5.82 11.21
N TRP A 103 18.67 -5.54 11.41
CA TRP A 103 18.15 -4.30 11.98
C TRP A 103 17.11 -4.59 13.05
N ASP A 104 16.93 -3.65 13.98
CA ASP A 104 15.88 -3.70 14.99
C ASP A 104 14.68 -2.79 14.65
N VAL A 105 14.92 -1.65 13.97
CA VAL A 105 13.85 -0.71 13.61
C VAL A 105 14.04 -0.15 12.21
N VAL A 106 13.02 -0.31 11.37
CA VAL A 106 13.04 0.12 9.97
C VAL A 106 11.82 0.95 9.64
N LEU A 107 12.00 2.07 8.93
CA LEU A 107 10.90 2.73 8.25
C LEU A 107 10.73 2.15 6.85
N ALA A 108 9.54 1.67 6.54
CA ALA A 108 9.21 1.11 5.24
C ALA A 108 7.90 1.70 4.72
N GLY A 109 7.86 1.94 3.42
CA GLY A 109 6.70 2.53 2.77
C GLY A 109 7.06 3.13 1.44
N GLY A 110 6.56 4.33 1.13
CA GLY A 110 6.94 4.98 -0.12
C GLY A 110 6.41 6.39 -0.29
N ALA A 111 6.83 7.01 -1.37
CA ALA A 111 6.40 8.33 -1.79
C ALA A 111 6.30 8.39 -3.30
N GLU A 112 5.26 9.05 -3.80
CA GLU A 112 5.03 9.18 -5.25
C GLU A 112 4.54 10.57 -5.60
N SER A 113 4.90 11.05 -6.79
CA SER A 113 4.30 12.24 -7.39
C SER A 113 3.96 11.99 -8.85
N ALA A 114 2.67 11.83 -9.11
CA ALA A 114 2.14 11.81 -10.46
C ALA A 114 2.17 13.21 -11.12
N SER A 115 2.14 14.28 -10.30
CA SER A 115 2.21 15.67 -10.77
C SER A 115 3.58 16.03 -11.32
N LEU A 116 4.64 15.50 -10.72
CA LEU A 116 6.04 15.78 -11.09
C LEU A 116 6.73 14.58 -11.76
N GLN A 117 5.96 13.63 -12.24
CA GLN A 117 6.47 12.49 -12.99
C GLN A 117 7.26 12.94 -14.21
N PRO A 118 8.55 12.53 -14.35
CA PRO A 118 9.35 12.92 -15.48
C PRO A 118 8.88 12.23 -16.76
N GLN A 119 9.03 12.92 -17.89
CA GLN A 119 8.98 12.27 -19.18
C GLN A 119 10.32 11.60 -19.47
N ARG A 120 10.27 10.37 -19.98
CA ARG A 120 11.45 9.58 -20.37
C ARG A 120 11.44 9.40 -21.87
N ARG A 121 12.63 9.31 -22.48
CA ARG A 121 12.80 9.06 -23.90
C ARG A 121 13.76 7.90 -24.11
N TYR A 122 13.43 6.98 -25.02
CA TYR A 122 14.37 5.95 -25.44
C TYR A 122 15.57 6.57 -26.15
N ALA A 123 16.75 6.01 -25.92
CA ALA A 123 17.98 6.44 -26.62
C ALA A 123 17.86 6.18 -28.14
N ASP A 124 18.56 6.97 -28.94
CA ASP A 124 18.45 6.91 -30.42
C ASP A 124 18.91 5.54 -31.00
N ASN A 125 19.75 4.81 -30.28
CA ASN A 125 20.21 3.46 -30.65
C ASN A 125 19.33 2.31 -30.11
N ASP A 126 18.26 2.64 -29.40
CA ASP A 126 17.25 1.68 -28.97
C ASP A 126 16.19 1.51 -30.08
N GLU A 127 15.83 0.28 -30.42
CA GLU A 127 14.83 0.01 -31.46
C GLU A 127 13.49 0.71 -31.19
N ARG A 128 13.15 0.92 -29.91
CA ARG A 128 11.95 1.62 -29.45
C ARG A 128 11.97 3.12 -29.74
N SER A 129 13.14 3.68 -30.10
CA SER A 129 13.23 5.08 -30.55
C SER A 129 12.45 5.33 -31.84
N SER A 130 12.21 4.28 -32.64
CA SER A 130 11.40 4.30 -33.86
C SER A 130 9.90 4.21 -33.64
N LEU A 131 9.43 4.00 -32.41
CA LEU A 131 8.01 4.02 -32.10
C LEU A 131 7.40 5.38 -32.43
N ARG A 132 6.11 5.40 -32.76
CA ARG A 132 5.37 6.63 -33.06
C ARG A 132 5.51 7.69 -31.96
N ASN A 133 5.63 7.27 -30.71
CA ASN A 133 5.94 8.14 -29.57
C ASN A 133 7.09 7.51 -28.76
N PRO A 134 8.36 7.93 -28.97
CA PRO A 134 9.49 7.43 -28.20
C PRO A 134 9.57 8.04 -26.78
N VAL A 135 8.71 9.00 -26.45
CA VAL A 135 8.58 9.58 -25.12
C VAL A 135 7.47 8.84 -24.37
N PHE A 136 7.76 8.43 -23.15
CA PHE A 136 6.83 7.67 -22.32
C PHE A 136 6.79 8.18 -20.88
N THR A 137 5.68 7.98 -20.21
CA THR A 137 5.49 8.27 -18.79
C THR A 137 5.40 6.97 -17.97
N ALA A 138 4.75 5.93 -18.49
CA ALA A 138 4.74 4.60 -17.90
C ALA A 138 5.86 3.74 -18.50
N ALA A 139 6.66 3.09 -17.66
CA ALA A 139 7.66 2.15 -18.12
C ALA A 139 7.00 0.91 -18.76
N GLN A 140 7.70 0.30 -19.72
CA GLN A 140 7.27 -1.00 -20.25
C GLN A 140 7.40 -2.07 -19.17
N PHE A 141 6.36 -2.84 -18.93
CA PHE A 141 6.34 -3.94 -17.96
C PHE A 141 5.89 -5.29 -18.53
N ARG A 142 5.67 -5.34 -19.87
CA ARG A 142 5.41 -6.58 -20.60
C ARG A 142 6.08 -6.51 -21.98
N PRO A 143 6.80 -7.57 -22.41
CA PRO A 143 7.40 -7.61 -23.73
C PRO A 143 6.37 -7.39 -24.86
N GLY A 144 6.72 -6.57 -25.85
CA GLY A 144 5.87 -6.29 -27.00
C GLY A 144 4.68 -5.37 -26.76
N GLU A 145 4.44 -4.93 -25.53
CA GLU A 145 3.36 -4.00 -25.18
C GLU A 145 3.96 -2.64 -24.79
N TYR A 146 3.72 -1.64 -25.61
CA TYR A 146 4.24 -0.29 -25.48
C TYR A 146 3.07 0.69 -25.42
N GLY A 147 3.03 1.53 -24.41
CA GLY A 147 2.01 2.56 -24.30
C GLY A 147 1.58 2.81 -22.86
N ASP A 148 1.15 4.03 -22.61
CA ASP A 148 0.69 4.47 -21.31
C ASP A 148 -0.67 3.84 -20.91
N ASP A 149 -1.33 3.18 -21.86
CA ASP A 149 -2.63 2.48 -21.68
C ASP A 149 -2.51 0.98 -21.38
N ALA A 150 -1.29 0.43 -21.36
CA ALA A 150 -1.06 -1.02 -21.18
C ALA A 150 -1.74 -1.59 -19.92
N MET A 151 -1.75 -0.84 -18.79
CA MET A 151 -2.45 -1.26 -17.57
C MET A 151 -3.97 -1.24 -17.73
N LEU A 152 -4.52 -0.24 -18.42
CA LEU A 152 -5.95 -0.17 -18.72
C LEU A 152 -6.39 -1.38 -19.57
N LEU A 153 -5.62 -1.70 -20.63
CA LEU A 153 -5.86 -2.86 -21.47
C LEU A 153 -5.73 -4.19 -20.69
N GLY A 154 -4.75 -4.26 -19.77
CA GLY A 154 -4.59 -5.40 -18.86
C GLY A 154 -5.81 -5.58 -17.95
N ALA A 155 -6.37 -4.48 -17.44
CA ALA A 155 -7.55 -4.51 -16.58
C ALA A 155 -8.83 -4.88 -17.37
N GLU A 156 -8.98 -4.45 -18.62
CA GLU A 156 -10.08 -4.91 -19.49
C GLU A 156 -9.99 -6.42 -19.77
N ARG A 157 -8.77 -6.92 -20.06
CA ARG A 157 -8.55 -8.36 -20.24
C ARG A 157 -8.88 -9.13 -18.97
N ALA A 158 -8.48 -8.62 -17.80
CA ALA A 158 -8.79 -9.22 -16.50
C ALA A 158 -10.30 -9.25 -16.24
N ALA A 159 -11.00 -8.16 -16.52
CA ALA A 159 -12.46 -8.09 -16.41
C ALA A 159 -13.14 -9.18 -17.27
N LYS A 160 -12.71 -9.29 -18.52
CA LYS A 160 -13.24 -10.32 -19.44
C LYS A 160 -12.94 -11.73 -18.95
N ALA A 161 -11.71 -12.00 -18.50
CA ALA A 161 -11.29 -13.30 -17.99
C ALA A 161 -12.06 -13.72 -16.72
N ALA A 162 -12.32 -12.77 -15.82
CA ALA A 162 -13.07 -12.98 -14.58
C ALA A 162 -14.61 -12.93 -14.80
N GLY A 163 -15.06 -12.58 -16.00
CA GLY A 163 -16.48 -12.41 -16.31
C GLY A 163 -17.15 -11.31 -15.50
N ILE A 164 -16.42 -10.22 -15.23
CA ILE A 164 -16.93 -9.04 -14.49
C ILE A 164 -17.70 -8.15 -15.47
N THR A 165 -18.93 -7.79 -15.10
CA THR A 165 -19.75 -6.87 -15.87
C THR A 165 -19.45 -5.41 -15.51
N ARG A 166 -19.95 -4.50 -16.34
CA ARG A 166 -19.86 -3.06 -16.08
C ARG A 166 -20.59 -2.68 -14.79
N GLU A 167 -21.74 -3.28 -14.55
CA GLU A 167 -22.58 -3.04 -13.38
C GLU A 167 -21.87 -3.50 -12.11
N GLU A 168 -21.25 -4.69 -12.09
CA GLU A 168 -20.47 -5.19 -10.95
C GLU A 168 -19.27 -4.27 -10.64
N ALA A 169 -18.58 -3.76 -11.68
CA ALA A 169 -17.48 -2.82 -11.51
C ALA A 169 -17.96 -1.44 -10.99
N ASP A 170 -19.05 -0.94 -11.50
CA ASP A 170 -19.64 0.34 -11.07
C ASP A 170 -20.17 0.26 -9.62
N GLU A 171 -20.77 -0.86 -9.22
CA GLU A 171 -21.19 -1.12 -7.84
C GLU A 171 -20.00 -1.14 -6.88
N ALA A 172 -18.90 -1.82 -7.24
CA ALA A 172 -17.68 -1.82 -6.44
C ALA A 172 -17.10 -0.41 -6.26
N ALA A 173 -17.10 0.41 -7.31
CA ALA A 173 -16.65 1.79 -7.25
C ALA A 173 -17.53 2.68 -6.38
N LEU A 174 -18.85 2.51 -6.45
CA LEU A 174 -19.79 3.23 -5.60
C LEU A 174 -19.59 2.89 -4.14
N LEU A 175 -19.51 1.61 -3.82
CA LEU A 175 -19.30 1.11 -2.45
C LEU A 175 -17.98 1.64 -1.86
N SER A 176 -16.88 1.65 -2.63
CA SER A 176 -15.61 2.22 -2.19
C SER A 176 -15.74 3.70 -1.81
N GLN A 177 -16.40 4.51 -2.65
CA GLN A 177 -16.63 5.92 -2.38
C GLN A 177 -17.52 6.17 -1.15
N GLU A 178 -18.58 5.39 -0.97
CA GLU A 178 -19.48 5.49 0.18
C GLU A 178 -18.77 5.17 1.49
N ARG A 179 -17.98 4.10 1.50
CA ARG A 179 -17.19 3.67 2.65
C ARG A 179 -16.12 4.69 3.02
N ALA A 180 -15.37 5.19 2.03
CA ALA A 180 -14.34 6.21 2.24
C ALA A 180 -14.93 7.54 2.74
N LYS A 181 -16.07 7.93 2.20
CA LYS A 181 -16.79 9.12 2.65
C LYS A 181 -17.20 8.99 4.11
N LYS A 182 -17.80 7.85 4.50
CA LYS A 182 -18.16 7.56 5.89
C LYS A 182 -16.93 7.60 6.80
N ALA A 183 -15.83 6.93 6.44
CA ALA A 183 -14.59 6.94 7.21
C ALA A 183 -14.03 8.35 7.41
N ALA A 184 -14.09 9.20 6.38
CA ALA A 184 -13.65 10.59 6.45
C ALA A 184 -14.58 11.48 7.33
N GLU A 185 -15.90 11.32 7.23
CA GLU A 185 -16.90 12.04 8.03
C GLU A 185 -16.80 11.68 9.52
N GLU A 186 -16.57 10.40 9.83
CA GLU A 186 -16.38 9.88 11.18
C GLU A 186 -14.95 10.11 11.73
N GLY A 187 -14.03 10.56 10.89
CA GLY A 187 -12.65 10.87 11.29
C GLY A 187 -11.81 9.65 11.65
N TRP A 188 -12.11 8.46 11.10
CA TRP A 188 -11.45 7.20 11.46
C TRP A 188 -9.95 7.14 11.14
N LEU A 189 -9.49 7.95 10.17
CA LEU A 189 -8.09 8.04 9.75
C LEU A 189 -7.38 9.30 10.26
N LYS A 190 -8.03 10.09 11.14
CA LYS A 190 -7.52 11.40 11.56
C LYS A 190 -6.15 11.33 12.25
N ASP A 191 -5.88 10.28 13.01
CA ASP A 191 -4.65 10.07 13.78
C ASP A 191 -3.48 9.53 12.94
N VAL A 192 -3.74 9.08 11.71
CA VAL A 192 -2.72 8.56 10.78
C VAL A 192 -2.47 9.47 9.57
N ILE A 193 -3.33 10.48 9.35
CA ILE A 193 -3.11 11.48 8.30
C ILE A 193 -2.35 12.66 8.89
N LEU A 194 -1.12 12.85 8.43
CA LEU A 194 -0.31 14.02 8.78
C LEU A 194 -0.81 15.26 8.02
N PRO A 195 -1.27 16.32 8.70
CA PRO A 195 -1.63 17.56 8.03
C PRO A 195 -0.39 18.21 7.40
N LEU A 196 -0.40 18.40 6.09
CA LEU A 196 0.72 18.99 5.34
C LEU A 196 0.22 20.05 4.37
N PHE A 197 1.00 21.11 4.18
CA PHE A 197 0.73 22.18 3.21
C PHE A 197 -0.69 22.79 3.33
N GLY A 198 -1.20 22.88 4.57
CA GLY A 198 -2.49 23.50 4.86
C GLY A 198 -3.72 22.61 4.66
N SER A 199 -3.53 21.30 4.43
CA SER A 199 -4.63 20.33 4.30
C SER A 199 -4.34 19.03 5.04
N SER A 200 -5.43 18.33 5.39
CA SER A 200 -5.43 16.94 5.86
C SER A 200 -6.50 16.10 5.13
N ARG A 201 -7.06 16.64 4.05
CA ARG A 201 -8.17 16.02 3.33
C ARG A 201 -7.68 15.38 2.06
N ASP A 202 -8.03 14.10 1.85
CA ASP A 202 -7.81 13.38 0.60
C ASP A 202 -8.64 14.01 -0.53
N GLU A 203 -7.96 14.48 -1.59
CA GLU A 203 -8.58 15.28 -2.65
C GLU A 203 -9.46 14.45 -3.61
N ALA A 204 -9.17 13.14 -3.75
CA ALA A 204 -9.89 12.27 -4.67
C ALA A 204 -11.30 11.87 -4.17
N LEU A 205 -11.59 12.09 -2.87
CA LEU A 205 -12.90 11.79 -2.31
C LEU A 205 -13.97 12.63 -2.97
N ARG A 206 -14.85 11.99 -3.74
CA ARG A 206 -15.90 12.66 -4.50
C ARG A 206 -17.05 13.10 -3.58
N LYS A 207 -17.44 14.36 -3.67
CA LYS A 207 -18.57 14.88 -2.90
C LYS A 207 -19.89 14.21 -3.27
N ARG A 208 -20.03 13.79 -4.52
CA ARG A 208 -21.23 13.14 -5.06
C ARG A 208 -20.81 12.02 -6.00
N MET A 209 -21.15 10.81 -5.65
CA MET A 209 -21.10 9.63 -6.50
C MET A 209 -22.52 9.06 -6.54
N SER A 210 -22.97 8.56 -7.67
CA SER A 210 -24.28 7.96 -7.83
C SER A 210 -24.29 7.00 -9.01
N GLU A 211 -25.16 6.02 -9.00
CA GLU A 211 -25.39 5.11 -10.11
C GLU A 211 -25.59 5.85 -11.45
N LYS A 212 -26.35 6.95 -11.44
CA LYS A 212 -26.59 7.78 -12.61
C LYS A 212 -25.31 8.42 -13.17
N LEU A 213 -24.36 8.79 -12.30
CA LEU A 213 -23.06 9.32 -12.71
C LEU A 213 -22.20 8.20 -13.29
N LEU A 214 -22.15 7.05 -12.63
CA LEU A 214 -21.43 5.87 -13.08
C LEU A 214 -21.89 5.41 -14.46
N ALA A 215 -23.21 5.24 -14.63
CA ALA A 215 -23.79 4.81 -15.91
C ALA A 215 -23.48 5.76 -17.09
N ARG A 216 -23.20 7.04 -16.82
CA ARG A 216 -22.85 8.06 -17.82
C ARG A 216 -21.36 8.28 -18.00
N ALA A 217 -20.53 7.68 -17.15
CA ALA A 217 -19.08 7.86 -17.21
C ALA A 217 -18.54 7.32 -18.54
N PRO A 218 -17.71 8.11 -19.26
CA PRO A 218 -17.14 7.67 -20.53
C PRO A 218 -16.14 6.54 -20.29
N ARG A 219 -16.05 5.63 -21.23
CA ARG A 219 -15.02 4.60 -21.27
C ARG A 219 -13.64 5.26 -21.39
N VAL A 220 -12.65 4.63 -20.77
CA VAL A 220 -11.24 5.10 -20.80
C VAL A 220 -10.40 4.31 -21.79
N THR A 221 -10.97 3.31 -22.45
CA THR A 221 -10.31 2.48 -23.47
C THR A 221 -11.21 2.26 -24.68
N ASP A 222 -10.58 1.96 -25.83
CA ASP A 222 -11.26 1.49 -27.04
C ASP A 222 -11.33 -0.05 -27.08
N PHE A 223 -11.08 -0.72 -25.96
CA PHE A 223 -11.16 -2.18 -25.86
C PHE A 223 -12.56 -2.66 -26.27
N PRO A 224 -12.69 -3.67 -27.18
CA PRO A 224 -13.99 -4.19 -27.55
C PRO A 224 -14.79 -4.67 -26.35
N GLU A 225 -16.03 -4.18 -26.20
CA GLU A 225 -16.89 -4.50 -25.03
C GLU A 225 -16.28 -4.09 -23.68
N GLY A 226 -15.33 -3.13 -23.67
CA GLY A 226 -14.66 -2.67 -22.45
C GLY A 226 -15.61 -2.07 -21.44
N ILE A 227 -15.32 -2.31 -20.14
CA ILE A 227 -16.17 -1.89 -19.03
C ILE A 227 -15.56 -0.76 -18.20
N LEU A 228 -14.26 -0.45 -18.42
CA LEU A 228 -13.56 0.56 -17.62
C LEU A 228 -13.96 1.97 -18.01
N THR A 229 -14.16 2.78 -16.99
CA THR A 229 -14.48 4.21 -17.11
C THR A 229 -13.65 5.02 -16.14
N ALA A 230 -13.66 6.34 -16.32
CA ALA A 230 -13.06 7.26 -15.36
C ALA A 230 -13.72 7.22 -13.95
N ALA A 231 -14.85 6.53 -13.79
CA ALA A 231 -15.55 6.43 -12.52
C ALA A 231 -15.26 5.13 -11.76
N ASN A 232 -14.88 4.05 -12.48
CA ASN A 232 -14.54 2.74 -11.92
C ASN A 232 -13.05 2.36 -12.07
N THR A 233 -12.22 3.39 -12.35
CA THR A 233 -10.75 3.33 -12.38
C THR A 233 -10.21 4.37 -11.39
N CYS A 234 -9.16 4.04 -10.64
CA CYS A 234 -8.55 4.99 -9.71
C CYS A 234 -7.94 6.19 -10.44
N THR A 235 -7.77 7.29 -9.72
CA THR A 235 -6.99 8.43 -10.20
C THR A 235 -5.51 8.19 -9.93
N ILE A 236 -4.64 8.82 -10.72
CA ILE A 236 -3.20 8.89 -10.47
C ILE A 236 -2.92 10.01 -9.49
N ASN A 237 -2.14 9.75 -8.43
CA ASN A 237 -2.09 10.62 -7.26
C ASN A 237 -0.67 10.93 -6.78
N ASP A 238 -0.60 11.96 -5.96
CA ASP A 238 0.57 12.35 -5.17
C ASP A 238 0.35 11.93 -3.72
N GLY A 239 1.33 11.30 -3.08
CA GLY A 239 1.19 10.88 -1.70
C GLY A 239 2.45 10.25 -1.13
N ALA A 240 2.50 10.14 0.19
CA ALA A 240 3.53 9.42 0.92
C ALA A 240 2.95 8.70 2.13
N ALA A 241 3.40 7.49 2.38
CA ALA A 241 2.99 6.67 3.51
C ALA A 241 4.17 5.83 4.00
N PHE A 242 4.37 5.78 5.31
CA PHE A 242 5.39 4.95 5.94
C PHE A 242 4.84 4.27 7.19
N VAL A 243 5.27 3.04 7.41
CA VAL A 243 5.08 2.29 8.65
C VAL A 243 6.42 2.09 9.35
N MET A 244 6.40 1.96 10.66
CA MET A 244 7.56 1.60 11.46
C MET A 244 7.47 0.13 11.82
N LEU A 245 8.44 -0.65 11.35
CA LEU A 245 8.62 -2.04 11.75
C LEU A 245 9.69 -2.10 12.83
N ALA A 246 9.48 -2.98 13.81
CA ALA A 246 10.44 -3.19 14.87
C ALA A 246 10.52 -4.65 15.32
N SER A 247 11.69 -5.04 15.85
CA SER A 247 11.86 -6.31 16.55
C SER A 247 11.11 -6.29 17.89
N GLU A 248 10.69 -7.45 18.38
CA GLU A 248 10.07 -7.59 19.71
C GLU A 248 10.98 -7.01 20.79
N ARG A 249 12.27 -7.34 20.76
CA ARG A 249 13.27 -6.84 21.71
C ARG A 249 13.25 -5.31 21.79
N TRP A 250 13.34 -4.64 20.65
CA TRP A 250 13.39 -3.19 20.56
C TRP A 250 12.15 -2.51 21.16
N LEU A 251 10.96 -3.08 20.92
CA LEU A 251 9.69 -2.61 21.47
C LEU A 251 9.62 -2.80 22.98
N ARG A 252 10.00 -3.99 23.46
CA ARG A 252 10.00 -4.33 24.88
C ARG A 252 10.93 -3.44 25.70
N GLU A 253 12.13 -3.15 25.19
CA GLU A 253 13.10 -2.25 25.83
C GLU A 253 12.59 -0.82 25.99
N ARG A 254 11.56 -0.41 25.23
CA ARG A 254 11.00 0.95 25.20
C ARG A 254 9.59 1.05 25.73
N ASP A 255 9.05 -0.03 26.24
CA ASP A 255 7.66 -0.12 26.72
C ASP A 255 6.64 0.32 25.64
N LEU A 256 6.91 0.00 24.38
CA LEU A 256 6.03 0.32 23.27
C LEU A 256 5.14 -0.88 22.92
N VAL A 257 3.85 -0.61 22.82
CA VAL A 257 2.86 -1.59 22.33
C VAL A 257 2.77 -1.44 20.81
N PRO A 258 3.01 -2.50 20.03
CA PRO A 258 2.82 -2.45 18.58
C PRO A 258 1.35 -2.54 18.20
N SER A 259 1.01 -2.05 17.00
CA SER A 259 -0.34 -2.20 16.45
C SER A 259 -0.63 -3.61 15.94
N ALA A 260 0.38 -4.28 15.35
CA ALA A 260 0.20 -5.62 14.80
C ALA A 260 1.53 -6.38 14.68
N GLU A 261 1.45 -7.71 14.66
CA GLU A 261 2.54 -8.63 14.32
C GLU A 261 2.44 -9.07 12.85
N ILE A 262 3.54 -9.11 12.12
CA ILE A 262 3.59 -9.70 10.78
C ILE A 262 3.62 -11.23 10.91
N LYS A 263 2.62 -11.89 10.35
CA LYS A 263 2.45 -13.36 10.40
C LYS A 263 2.93 -14.06 9.13
N GLY A 264 3.06 -13.32 8.04
CA GLY A 264 3.56 -13.87 6.78
C GLY A 264 3.41 -12.90 5.61
N PHE A 265 4.01 -13.29 4.50
CA PHE A 265 3.94 -12.55 3.25
C PHE A 265 4.09 -13.51 2.07
N SER A 266 3.59 -13.07 0.91
CA SER A 266 3.70 -13.78 -0.35
C SER A 266 3.94 -12.78 -1.48
N MET A 267 4.99 -12.99 -2.26
CA MET A 267 5.28 -12.25 -3.49
C MET A 267 5.29 -13.25 -4.64
N ILE A 268 4.49 -13.00 -5.66
CA ILE A 268 4.31 -13.95 -6.77
C ILE A 268 4.41 -13.27 -8.13
N GLY A 269 4.82 -14.03 -9.13
CA GLY A 269 4.57 -13.71 -10.53
C GLY A 269 3.33 -14.49 -11.04
N ALA A 270 2.44 -13.78 -11.74
CA ALA A 270 1.24 -14.34 -12.37
C ALA A 270 1.17 -13.95 -13.86
N ASP A 271 0.04 -14.14 -14.51
CA ASP A 271 -0.13 -13.76 -15.91
C ASP A 271 0.04 -12.24 -16.11
N SER A 272 1.11 -11.87 -16.81
CA SER A 272 1.43 -10.46 -17.09
C SER A 272 0.39 -9.75 -17.97
N ALA A 273 -0.51 -10.49 -18.64
CA ALA A 273 -1.61 -9.92 -19.40
C ALA A 273 -2.83 -9.56 -18.52
N LEU A 274 -2.90 -10.09 -17.29
CA LEU A 274 -4.02 -9.98 -16.36
C LEU A 274 -3.58 -9.42 -14.98
N PRO A 275 -2.83 -8.31 -14.91
CA PRO A 275 -2.22 -7.83 -13.66
C PRO A 275 -3.20 -7.71 -12.49
N PRO A 276 -4.46 -7.21 -12.65
CA PRO A 276 -5.40 -7.04 -11.54
C PRO A 276 -5.71 -8.30 -10.74
N LEU A 277 -5.57 -9.49 -11.34
CA LEU A 277 -5.91 -10.76 -10.69
C LEU A 277 -4.79 -11.30 -9.80
N SER A 278 -3.59 -10.70 -9.82
CA SER A 278 -2.43 -11.21 -9.09
C SER A 278 -2.52 -11.03 -7.57
N ALA A 279 -3.24 -10.02 -7.07
CA ALA A 279 -3.40 -9.80 -5.63
C ALA A 279 -4.11 -10.97 -4.93
N ASP A 280 -5.27 -11.37 -5.45
CA ASP A 280 -6.05 -12.47 -4.87
C ASP A 280 -5.30 -13.82 -4.94
N LEU A 281 -4.51 -14.02 -6.00
CA LEU A 281 -3.65 -15.19 -6.12
C LEU A 281 -2.54 -15.18 -5.05
N ALA A 282 -1.91 -14.04 -4.79
CA ALA A 282 -0.90 -13.90 -3.72
C ALA A 282 -1.49 -14.21 -2.33
N VAL A 283 -2.70 -13.70 -2.04
CA VAL A 283 -3.42 -14.00 -0.80
C VAL A 283 -3.76 -15.48 -0.69
N SER A 284 -4.30 -16.08 -1.75
CA SER A 284 -4.65 -17.50 -1.77
C SER A 284 -3.45 -18.40 -1.46
N LEU A 285 -2.28 -18.08 -2.03
CA LEU A 285 -1.05 -18.81 -1.75
C LEU A 285 -0.58 -18.63 -0.31
N LEU A 286 -0.59 -17.39 0.19
CA LEU A 286 -0.21 -17.07 1.57
C LEU A 286 -1.09 -17.81 2.58
N LEU A 287 -2.41 -17.76 2.41
CA LEU A 287 -3.35 -18.44 3.30
C LEU A 287 -3.15 -19.96 3.28
N ARG A 288 -2.96 -20.54 2.12
CA ARG A 288 -2.65 -21.98 1.97
C ARG A 288 -1.38 -22.38 2.72
N GLU A 289 -0.30 -21.57 2.62
CA GLU A 289 0.95 -21.83 3.33
C GLU A 289 0.80 -21.73 4.85
N LYS A 290 -0.13 -20.89 5.31
CA LYS A 290 -0.43 -20.72 6.75
C LYS A 290 -1.49 -21.68 7.26
N GLY A 291 -2.12 -22.49 6.40
CA GLY A 291 -3.22 -23.38 6.77
C GLY A 291 -4.50 -22.61 7.15
N LEU A 292 -4.69 -21.43 6.58
CA LEU A 292 -5.82 -20.53 6.82
C LEU A 292 -6.78 -20.51 5.64
N PHE A 293 -8.02 -20.12 5.91
CA PHE A 293 -9.06 -19.85 4.91
C PHE A 293 -9.41 -18.36 4.92
N TYR A 294 -10.06 -17.88 3.87
CA TYR A 294 -10.57 -16.49 3.79
C TYR A 294 -11.53 -16.18 4.94
N SER A 295 -12.31 -17.15 5.41
CA SER A 295 -13.22 -17.00 6.54
C SER A 295 -12.54 -16.69 7.88
N ASP A 296 -11.26 -17.03 8.01
CA ASP A 296 -10.49 -16.83 9.25
C ASP A 296 -9.97 -15.39 9.39
N LEU A 297 -10.07 -14.57 8.32
CA LEU A 297 -9.62 -13.20 8.33
C LEU A 297 -10.78 -12.23 8.60
N ASP A 298 -10.52 -11.23 9.44
CA ASP A 298 -11.50 -10.20 9.81
C ASP A 298 -11.51 -9.01 8.83
N ALA A 299 -10.40 -8.75 8.14
CA ALA A 299 -10.29 -7.63 7.20
C ALA A 299 -9.36 -7.96 6.02
N PHE A 300 -9.72 -7.39 4.86
CA PHE A 300 -8.95 -7.44 3.62
C PHE A 300 -8.78 -6.02 3.10
N GLU A 301 -7.55 -5.58 2.89
CA GLU A 301 -7.22 -4.32 2.24
C GLU A 301 -6.51 -4.60 0.91
N TYR A 302 -7.29 -4.62 -0.19
CA TYR A 302 -6.76 -4.76 -1.54
C TYR A 302 -6.64 -3.40 -2.19
N ASN A 303 -5.51 -3.14 -2.82
CA ASN A 303 -5.36 -1.92 -3.62
C ASN A 303 -6.21 -2.01 -4.89
N GLU A 304 -7.36 -1.39 -4.87
CA GLU A 304 -8.34 -1.39 -5.96
C GLU A 304 -8.05 -0.33 -7.02
N ALA A 305 -6.91 -0.47 -7.71
CA ALA A 305 -6.57 0.43 -8.82
C ALA A 305 -7.65 0.42 -9.94
N PHE A 306 -8.34 -0.68 -10.07
CA PHE A 306 -9.48 -0.89 -10.96
C PHE A 306 -10.59 -1.60 -10.19
N ALA A 307 -11.84 -1.22 -10.42
CA ALA A 307 -12.99 -1.83 -9.77
C ALA A 307 -13.11 -3.35 -10.02
N VAL A 308 -12.49 -3.84 -11.10
CA VAL A 308 -12.37 -5.26 -11.42
C VAL A 308 -11.78 -6.07 -10.26
N ILE A 309 -10.80 -5.51 -9.53
CA ILE A 309 -10.14 -6.18 -8.40
C ILE A 309 -11.15 -6.48 -7.29
N SER A 310 -11.90 -5.46 -6.87
CA SER A 310 -12.91 -5.60 -5.81
C SER A 310 -14.12 -6.40 -6.26
N ALA A 311 -14.55 -6.26 -7.53
CA ALA A 311 -15.64 -7.02 -8.09
C ALA A 311 -15.31 -8.52 -8.20
N ASP A 312 -14.08 -8.87 -8.63
CA ASP A 312 -13.60 -10.25 -8.69
C ASP A 312 -13.54 -10.90 -7.31
N PHE A 313 -12.96 -10.17 -6.31
CA PHE A 313 -12.95 -10.65 -4.92
C PHE A 313 -14.36 -10.93 -4.40
N ARG A 314 -15.27 -9.96 -4.53
CA ARG A 314 -16.66 -10.08 -4.05
C ARG A 314 -17.41 -11.22 -4.72
N LYS A 315 -17.12 -11.51 -5.98
CA LYS A 315 -17.71 -12.62 -6.74
C LYS A 315 -17.21 -13.99 -6.29
N LYS A 316 -15.90 -14.09 -5.97
CA LYS A 316 -15.24 -15.34 -5.55
C LYS A 316 -15.46 -15.64 -4.06
N HIS A 317 -15.45 -14.62 -3.20
CA HIS A 317 -15.42 -14.75 -1.74
C HIS A 317 -16.67 -14.12 -1.11
N ARG A 318 -17.86 -14.59 -1.53
CA ARG A 318 -19.15 -14.00 -1.14
C ARG A 318 -19.35 -13.93 0.38
N ASP A 319 -18.89 -14.95 1.11
CA ASP A 319 -19.10 -15.07 2.56
C ASP A 319 -18.30 -14.02 3.36
N VAL A 320 -17.25 -13.46 2.78
CA VAL A 320 -16.39 -12.45 3.40
C VAL A 320 -16.32 -11.16 2.59
N ALA A 321 -17.15 -11.02 1.57
CA ALA A 321 -17.14 -9.87 0.65
C ALA A 321 -17.26 -8.50 1.33
N ASP A 322 -17.95 -8.42 2.47
CA ASP A 322 -18.12 -7.19 3.22
C ASP A 322 -16.89 -6.81 4.07
N ARG A 323 -15.95 -7.74 4.24
CA ARG A 323 -14.69 -7.51 4.93
C ARG A 323 -13.61 -6.86 4.04
N LEU A 324 -13.85 -6.75 2.72
CA LEU A 324 -12.95 -6.11 1.77
C LEU A 324 -13.09 -4.59 1.83
N ASN A 325 -11.96 -3.87 1.98
CA ASN A 325 -11.86 -2.41 1.90
C ASN A 325 -12.98 -1.70 2.67
N ARG A 326 -13.11 -2.02 3.96
CA ARG A 326 -14.26 -1.60 4.81
C ARG A 326 -14.36 -0.09 4.97
N TRP A 327 -13.25 0.62 4.78
CA TRP A 327 -13.19 2.08 4.83
C TRP A 327 -12.98 2.72 3.45
N GLY A 328 -13.24 1.96 2.36
CA GLY A 328 -12.95 2.35 0.99
C GLY A 328 -11.48 2.12 0.64
N GLY A 329 -11.14 2.25 -0.63
CA GLY A 329 -9.79 2.01 -1.14
C GLY A 329 -9.38 3.00 -2.23
N ALA A 330 -8.46 2.59 -3.10
CA ALA A 330 -7.84 3.44 -4.11
C ALA A 330 -8.83 4.05 -5.13
N LEU A 331 -9.99 3.43 -5.37
CA LEU A 331 -11.04 4.02 -6.20
C LEU A 331 -11.59 5.32 -5.59
N ALA A 332 -11.52 5.46 -4.28
CA ALA A 332 -11.99 6.62 -3.55
C ALA A 332 -10.87 7.57 -3.14
N TYR A 333 -9.80 7.04 -2.55
CA TYR A 333 -8.69 7.85 -2.05
C TYR A 333 -7.71 8.25 -3.15
N GLY A 334 -7.56 7.41 -4.19
CA GLY A 334 -6.54 7.54 -5.22
C GLY A 334 -5.39 6.56 -5.04
N HIS A 335 -4.45 6.58 -5.97
CA HIS A 335 -3.36 5.61 -6.04
C HIS A 335 -2.00 6.26 -6.27
N PRO A 336 -1.31 6.72 -5.21
CA PRO A 336 0.10 7.12 -5.28
C PRO A 336 0.98 5.87 -5.28
N TYR A 337 1.26 5.30 -6.44
CA TYR A 337 1.81 3.95 -6.68
C TYR A 337 2.80 3.43 -5.62
N GLY A 338 3.95 4.10 -5.46
CA GLY A 338 4.98 3.68 -4.52
C GLY A 338 4.58 3.75 -3.04
N ALA A 339 3.57 4.57 -2.71
CA ALA A 339 3.09 4.75 -1.33
C ALA A 339 1.91 3.83 -0.96
N SER A 340 1.14 3.37 -1.96
CA SER A 340 -0.14 2.70 -1.72
C SER A 340 -0.04 1.43 -0.88
N GLY A 341 1.06 0.66 -1.00
CA GLY A 341 1.25 -0.53 -0.18
C GLY A 341 1.34 -0.22 1.32
N ALA A 342 1.98 0.89 1.70
CA ALA A 342 2.02 1.33 3.09
C ALA A 342 0.69 1.98 3.52
N GLU A 343 -0.01 2.64 2.61
CA GLU A 343 -1.33 3.22 2.87
C GLU A 343 -2.35 2.14 3.25
N ILE A 344 -2.49 1.08 2.42
CA ILE A 344 -3.42 -0.02 2.73
C ILE A 344 -3.02 -0.78 4.00
N MET A 345 -1.72 -0.87 4.32
CA MET A 345 -1.24 -1.45 5.58
C MET A 345 -1.66 -0.60 6.79
N ILE A 346 -1.55 0.74 6.69
CA ILE A 346 -2.01 1.66 7.74
C ILE A 346 -3.53 1.54 7.93
N HIS A 347 -4.29 1.50 6.84
CA HIS A 347 -5.74 1.31 6.90
C HIS A 347 -6.09 -0.02 7.56
N LEU A 348 -5.45 -1.12 7.16
CA LEU A 348 -5.66 -2.44 7.73
C LEU A 348 -5.43 -2.48 9.26
N MET A 349 -4.30 -1.91 9.73
CA MET A 349 -4.03 -1.81 11.16
C MET A 349 -5.15 -1.08 11.91
N LYS A 350 -5.63 0.05 11.35
CA LYS A 350 -6.69 0.86 11.98
C LYS A 350 -8.06 0.20 11.93
N ILE A 351 -8.35 -0.57 10.90
CA ILE A 351 -9.59 -1.36 10.79
C ILE A 351 -9.60 -2.44 11.86
N LEU A 352 -8.53 -3.22 11.99
CA LEU A 352 -8.43 -4.28 12.99
C LEU A 352 -8.54 -3.71 14.41
N GLU A 353 -7.82 -2.62 14.72
CA GLU A 353 -7.88 -1.93 16.02
C GLU A 353 -9.31 -1.45 16.35
N ARG A 354 -9.99 -0.81 15.39
CA ARG A 354 -11.28 -0.17 15.64
C ARG A 354 -12.44 -1.16 15.69
N GLU A 355 -12.36 -2.23 14.93
CA GLU A 355 -13.44 -3.18 14.74
C GLU A 355 -13.24 -4.50 15.52
N ASP A 356 -12.26 -4.50 16.44
CA ASP A 356 -11.94 -5.65 17.32
C ASP A 356 -11.58 -6.91 16.50
N GLY A 357 -10.93 -6.70 15.34
CA GLY A 357 -10.49 -7.79 14.47
C GLY A 357 -9.10 -8.28 14.83
N ASN A 358 -8.83 -9.56 14.59
CA ASN A 358 -7.55 -10.19 14.91
C ASN A 358 -6.64 -10.34 13.69
N LEU A 359 -7.13 -10.97 12.62
CA LEU A 359 -6.35 -11.28 11.44
C LEU A 359 -6.79 -10.43 10.24
N GLY A 360 -5.82 -9.92 9.51
CA GLY A 360 -6.08 -9.19 8.28
C GLY A 360 -4.95 -9.31 7.27
N VAL A 361 -5.27 -9.09 6.00
CA VAL A 361 -4.32 -9.13 4.90
C VAL A 361 -4.39 -7.86 4.05
N ALA A 362 -3.21 -7.28 3.78
CA ALA A 362 -3.03 -6.25 2.77
C ALA A 362 -2.49 -6.89 1.50
N ALA A 363 -3.08 -6.56 0.34
CA ALA A 363 -2.65 -7.12 -0.94
C ALA A 363 -2.71 -6.08 -2.06
N ILE A 364 -1.75 -6.18 -2.99
CA ILE A 364 -1.63 -5.24 -4.09
C ILE A 364 -1.20 -5.95 -5.37
N PRO A 365 -1.95 -5.77 -6.47
CA PRO A 365 -1.51 -6.20 -7.79
C PRO A 365 -0.62 -5.13 -8.41
N ALA A 366 0.40 -5.56 -9.14
CA ALA A 366 1.32 -4.67 -9.81
C ALA A 366 1.43 -4.93 -11.31
N ALA A 367 1.86 -3.93 -12.04
CA ALA A 367 2.15 -4.02 -13.47
C ALA A 367 3.12 -5.17 -13.74
N GLY A 368 2.90 -5.88 -14.86
CA GLY A 368 3.66 -7.09 -15.20
C GLY A 368 3.14 -8.38 -14.55
N GLY A 369 1.99 -8.33 -13.86
CA GLY A 369 1.36 -9.50 -13.25
C GLY A 369 2.02 -9.94 -11.94
N VAL A 370 2.66 -9.03 -11.23
CA VAL A 370 3.18 -9.30 -9.88
C VAL A 370 2.09 -9.07 -8.85
N GLY A 371 1.98 -9.96 -7.86
CA GLY A 371 1.09 -9.83 -6.70
C GLY A 371 1.89 -9.88 -5.41
N GLU A 372 1.58 -9.00 -4.47
CA GLU A 372 2.17 -8.94 -3.14
C GLU A 372 1.07 -9.00 -2.09
N ALA A 373 1.28 -9.79 -1.01
CA ALA A 373 0.37 -9.88 0.12
C ALA A 373 1.13 -9.97 1.44
N VAL A 374 0.63 -9.31 2.48
CA VAL A 374 1.18 -9.33 3.84
C VAL A 374 0.05 -9.60 4.82
N LEU A 375 0.18 -10.67 5.61
CA LEU A 375 -0.73 -11.08 6.67
C LEU A 375 -0.26 -10.50 8.00
N ILE A 376 -1.16 -9.85 8.74
CA ILE A 376 -0.90 -9.31 10.06
C ILE A 376 -1.90 -9.83 11.08
N HIS A 377 -1.46 -9.87 12.33
CA HIS A 377 -2.30 -10.14 13.49
C HIS A 377 -2.29 -8.91 14.39
N HIS A 378 -3.45 -8.39 14.73
CA HIS A 378 -3.59 -7.27 15.66
C HIS A 378 -3.01 -7.65 17.04
N VAL A 379 -2.37 -6.70 17.70
CA VAL A 379 -1.80 -6.90 19.03
C VAL A 379 -2.68 -6.20 20.05
N ASP A 380 -3.35 -6.97 20.91
CA ASP A 380 -4.07 -6.44 22.05
C ASP A 380 -3.08 -5.94 23.12
N GLU A 381 -3.27 -4.72 23.61
CA GLU A 381 -2.39 -4.07 24.59
C GLU A 381 -2.30 -4.86 25.92
N ARG A 382 -3.39 -5.47 26.33
CA ARG A 382 -3.43 -6.27 27.57
C ARG A 382 -2.63 -7.54 27.41
N GLU A 383 -2.83 -8.29 26.33
CA GLU A 383 -2.09 -9.51 26.04
C GLU A 383 -0.59 -9.24 25.91
N TRP A 384 -0.20 -8.14 25.22
CA TRP A 384 1.19 -7.71 25.10
C TRP A 384 1.83 -7.44 26.45
N THR A 385 1.11 -6.77 27.37
CA THR A 385 1.59 -6.42 28.70
C THR A 385 1.72 -7.65 29.60
N GLU A 386 0.72 -8.56 29.59
CA GLU A 386 0.75 -9.81 30.37
C GLU A 386 1.88 -10.75 29.89
N GLU A 387 2.13 -10.84 28.61
CA GLU A 387 3.24 -11.62 28.05
C GLU A 387 4.58 -11.09 28.55
N ARG A 388 4.75 -9.76 28.64
CA ARG A 388 5.93 -9.13 29.23
C ARG A 388 6.14 -9.48 30.68
N GLU A 389 5.10 -9.39 31.51
CA GLU A 389 5.18 -9.72 32.94
C GLU A 389 5.58 -11.17 33.17
N ARG A 390 5.05 -12.10 32.38
CA ARG A 390 5.44 -13.51 32.40
C ARG A 390 6.93 -13.70 32.11
N HIS A 391 7.45 -13.06 31.07
CA HIS A 391 8.89 -13.12 30.73
C HIS A 391 9.78 -12.51 31.79
N THR A 392 9.37 -11.43 32.44
CA THR A 392 10.13 -10.77 33.51
C THR A 392 10.13 -11.61 34.80
N ALA A 393 9.02 -12.27 35.14
CA ALA A 393 8.92 -13.13 36.30
C ALA A 393 9.82 -14.38 36.23
N PHE A 394 10.07 -14.92 35.03
CA PHE A 394 11.00 -16.02 34.79
C PHE A 394 12.48 -15.61 34.75
N SER A 395 12.76 -14.31 34.66
CA SER A 395 14.13 -13.77 34.57
C SER A 395 14.74 -13.33 35.90
N ILE A 396 14.04 -13.53 37.02
CA ILE A 396 14.59 -13.27 38.37
C ILE A 396 15.61 -14.36 38.65
N PRO A 397 16.92 -14.01 38.84
CA PRO A 397 17.92 -15.02 39.23
C PRO A 397 17.52 -15.63 40.57
N LEU A 398 17.50 -16.96 40.66
CA LEU A 398 17.53 -17.64 41.93
C LEU A 398 18.76 -17.14 42.70
N GLU A 399 18.58 -16.27 43.69
CA GLU A 399 19.62 -15.97 44.65
C GLU A 399 20.05 -17.30 45.27
N VAL A 400 21.18 -17.81 44.87
CA VAL A 400 21.86 -18.92 45.53
C VAL A 400 22.33 -18.37 46.86
N LYS A 401 21.55 -18.60 47.91
CA LYS A 401 22.06 -18.45 49.28
C LYS A 401 23.14 -19.52 49.49
N LEU A 402 24.42 -19.06 49.47
CA LEU A 402 25.56 -19.80 50.04
C LEU A 402 25.51 -19.78 51.54
#